data_c4b1dd0420dd89e0c0958893d0893592
#
_entry.id   c4b1dd0420dd89e0c0958893d0893592
#
_cell.length_a   1.000
_cell.length_b   1.000
_cell.length_c   1.000
_cell.angle_alpha   90.00
_cell.angle_beta   90.00
_cell.angle_gamma   90.00
#
_symmetry.space_group_name_H-M   'P 1'
#
loop_
_entity.id
_entity.type
_entity.pdbx_description
1 polymer ?
#
loop_
_entity_poly.entity_id
_entity_poly.type
_entity_poly.pdbx_seq_one_letter_code
_entity_poly.pdbx_strand_id
1 'polypeptide(L)'
;MAVHVRCVVAWFWLSETEEDKEDDNDVCRLFAVTSREPLSPMIAIRALDVMKEGHDGSGVGLYMTDLGGDFEQFKGSPILSGIFSQEGIKKLDRYMMELGLLTKFKFSIRPSKEPPAGTPRRDVYLIRVYEYPYDWEGLSEAEIMDRLMKIRIDLRRLGEEDESMMVFSFWPDTIMIKEVGDPMAIAEYLGLDRKGLQARIIMAQGRQNTNYAITLYACHPFFLQGYATMTNGENTAFAPIREYLASRGFPGYTGYQSDSEVFTHILHYTVGRLELGIDDYKHIITPLKDEELVRHPDRTFLRNLKHSCRFLTIDGPNCVIGCLPDKTLFMVQDSKKLRPGIVGGKPGMFAFSSEMCGLEEAVPSREKNYEFQPMKYDVAYVDASRMEVKRWSQWESSAHLH
;
A
#
# COMPACT_ATOMS: atom_id res chain seq x y z
N MET A 1 7.40 73.13 -1.12
CA MET A 1 6.11 72.49 -1.31
C MET A 1 6.26 71.05 -0.91
N ALA A 2 5.89 70.74 0.33
CA ALA A 2 5.96 69.39 0.89
C ALA A 2 4.55 68.81 0.93
N VAL A 3 4.34 67.64 0.29
CA VAL A 3 3.08 66.90 0.32
C VAL A 3 3.22 65.81 1.34
N HIS A 4 2.48 65.97 2.44
CA HIS A 4 2.31 64.93 3.47
C HIS A 4 1.31 63.88 2.97
N VAL A 5 1.74 62.63 2.91
CA VAL A 5 0.84 61.48 2.79
C VAL A 5 0.60 60.92 4.22
N ARG A 6 -0.60 61.05 4.72
CA ARG A 6 -1.05 60.40 5.95
C ARG A 6 -1.50 58.97 5.63
N CYS A 7 -0.80 57.99 6.20
CA CYS A 7 -1.33 56.63 6.33
C CYS A 7 -2.42 56.60 7.39
N VAL A 8 -3.65 56.27 6.99
CA VAL A 8 -4.76 55.96 7.90
C VAL A 8 -4.74 54.48 8.17
N VAL A 9 -4.40 54.09 9.40
CA VAL A 9 -4.56 52.71 9.88
C VAL A 9 -5.99 52.59 10.39
N ALA A 10 -6.83 51.89 9.63
CA ALA A 10 -8.16 51.52 10.08
C ALA A 10 -8.07 50.22 10.91
N TRP A 11 -8.32 50.37 12.21
CA TRP A 11 -8.59 49.20 13.07
C TRP A 11 -10.02 48.77 12.85
N PHE A 12 -10.20 47.62 12.20
CA PHE A 12 -11.48 46.92 12.23
C PHE A 12 -11.47 45.96 13.43
N TRP A 13 -12.34 46.25 14.38
CA TRP A 13 -12.83 45.26 15.32
C TRP A 13 -13.72 44.30 14.56
N LEU A 14 -13.26 43.07 14.37
CA LEU A 14 -14.10 41.96 14.02
C LEU A 14 -14.47 41.24 15.32
N SER A 15 -15.75 41.19 15.57
CA SER A 15 -16.39 40.48 16.66
C SER A 15 -16.11 38.98 16.54
N GLU A 16 -15.67 38.39 17.65
CA GLU A 16 -15.59 36.97 17.92
C GLU A 16 -16.91 36.28 17.63
N THR A 17 -16.94 35.45 16.62
CA THR A 17 -17.60 34.14 16.53
C THR A 17 -16.81 33.31 15.53
N GLU A 18 -15.57 33.01 15.84
CA GLU A 18 -14.96 31.80 15.33
C GLU A 18 -15.53 30.67 16.18
N GLU A 19 -16.52 29.98 15.66
CA GLU A 19 -16.70 28.58 15.98
C GLU A 19 -15.34 27.92 15.71
N ASP A 20 -14.73 27.38 16.77
CA ASP A 20 -13.63 26.46 16.69
C ASP A 20 -14.06 25.31 15.75
N LYS A 21 -13.78 25.44 14.46
CA LYS A 21 -13.63 24.29 13.62
C LYS A 21 -12.37 23.64 14.16
N GLU A 22 -12.57 22.65 15.05
CA GLU A 22 -11.58 21.61 15.28
C GLU A 22 -11.03 21.25 13.90
N ASP A 23 -9.73 21.46 13.70
CA ASP A 23 -9.01 20.95 12.55
C ASP A 23 -9.25 19.43 12.56
N ASP A 24 -10.25 18.98 11.83
CA ASP A 24 -10.46 17.59 11.52
C ASP A 24 -9.16 17.13 10.86
N ASN A 25 -8.36 16.41 11.61
CA ASN A 25 -7.12 15.80 11.13
C ASN A 25 -7.48 14.72 10.12
N ASP A 26 -7.79 15.16 8.91
CA ASP A 26 -8.12 14.36 7.74
C ASP A 26 -6.92 13.49 7.33
N VAL A 27 -6.81 12.28 7.89
CA VAL A 27 -5.63 11.41 7.74
C VAL A 27 -6.05 10.01 7.32
N CYS A 28 -5.42 9.48 6.27
CA CYS A 28 -5.58 8.07 5.89
C CYS A 28 -5.21 7.14 7.04
N ARG A 29 -5.99 6.07 7.25
CA ARG A 29 -5.73 5.06 8.26
C ARG A 29 -4.99 3.89 7.65
N LEU A 30 -3.87 3.52 8.27
CA LEU A 30 -3.04 2.41 7.83
C LEU A 30 -2.99 1.33 8.89
N PHE A 31 -3.18 0.10 8.47
CA PHE A 31 -2.98 -1.05 9.34
C PHE A 31 -2.33 -2.20 8.56
N ALA A 32 -1.33 -2.85 9.14
CA ALA A 32 -0.74 -4.06 8.61
C ALA A 32 -0.39 -5.03 9.73
N VAL A 33 -0.50 -6.32 9.46
CA VAL A 33 -0.18 -7.38 10.41
C VAL A 33 0.55 -8.52 9.72
N THR A 34 1.52 -9.10 10.42
CA THR A 34 2.14 -10.37 10.06
C THR A 34 2.02 -11.35 11.21
N SER A 35 1.73 -12.61 10.92
CA SER A 35 1.51 -13.66 11.91
C SER A 35 2.03 -15.00 11.42
N ARG A 36 2.43 -15.86 12.36
CA ARG A 36 2.77 -17.26 12.05
C ARG A 36 1.54 -18.06 11.59
N GLU A 37 0.39 -17.76 12.20
CA GLU A 37 -0.87 -18.41 11.86
C GLU A 37 -1.68 -17.55 10.88
N PRO A 38 -2.42 -18.17 9.94
CA PRO A 38 -3.31 -17.44 9.05
C PRO A 38 -4.41 -16.71 9.83
N LEU A 39 -4.62 -15.44 9.50
CA LEU A 39 -5.61 -14.55 10.11
C LEU A 39 -6.75 -14.26 9.15
N SER A 40 -7.94 -14.03 9.69
CA SER A 40 -9.04 -13.44 8.93
C SER A 40 -8.75 -11.99 8.57
N PRO A 41 -9.10 -11.51 7.36
CA PRO A 41 -8.98 -10.10 7.01
C PRO A 41 -9.77 -9.16 7.92
N MET A 42 -10.73 -9.68 8.67
CA MET A 42 -11.51 -8.92 9.65
C MET A 42 -10.66 -8.31 10.77
N ILE A 43 -9.45 -8.82 11.00
CA ILE A 43 -8.53 -8.20 11.97
C ILE A 43 -8.12 -6.80 11.52
N ALA A 44 -7.80 -6.64 10.24
CA ALA A 44 -7.43 -5.35 9.68
C ALA A 44 -8.65 -4.42 9.52
N ILE A 45 -9.81 -4.96 9.15
CA ILE A 45 -11.05 -4.19 9.03
C ILE A 45 -11.46 -3.61 10.39
N ARG A 46 -11.45 -4.39 11.47
CA ARG A 46 -11.74 -3.88 12.83
C ARG A 46 -10.72 -2.84 13.29
N ALA A 47 -9.44 -3.05 12.98
CA ALA A 47 -8.41 -2.05 13.27
C ALA A 47 -8.69 -0.71 12.55
N LEU A 48 -9.12 -0.74 11.29
CA LEU A 48 -9.52 0.47 10.57
C LEU A 48 -10.80 1.09 11.15
N ASP A 49 -11.75 0.27 11.60
CA ASP A 49 -13.03 0.75 12.14
C ASP A 49 -12.86 1.55 13.44
N VAL A 50 -11.96 1.13 14.34
CA VAL A 50 -11.69 1.91 15.57
C VAL A 50 -10.91 3.21 15.29
N MET A 51 -10.28 3.35 14.12
CA MET A 51 -9.60 4.54 13.65
C MET A 51 -10.49 5.43 12.76
N LYS A 52 -11.79 5.20 12.69
CA LYS A 52 -12.69 5.80 11.68
C LYS A 52 -13.10 7.25 11.94
N GLU A 53 -12.73 7.84 13.05
CA GLU A 53 -13.04 9.24 13.34
C GLU A 53 -12.52 10.14 12.20
N GLY A 54 -13.40 10.94 11.60
CA GLY A 54 -13.11 11.73 10.41
C GLY A 54 -13.03 10.95 9.08
N HIS A 55 -13.42 9.66 9.02
CA HIS A 55 -13.42 8.89 7.77
C HIS A 55 -14.58 9.33 6.85
N ASP A 56 -14.27 9.61 5.58
CA ASP A 56 -15.23 10.13 4.59
C ASP A 56 -15.86 9.05 3.68
N GLY A 57 -15.56 7.77 3.91
CA GLY A 57 -16.05 6.66 3.09
C GLY A 57 -15.45 6.61 1.67
N SER A 58 -14.38 7.35 1.39
CA SER A 58 -13.80 7.42 0.03
C SER A 58 -13.11 6.15 -0.44
N GLY A 59 -12.93 5.16 0.44
CA GLY A 59 -12.53 3.83 0.02
C GLY A 59 -11.78 3.01 1.06
N VAL A 60 -11.82 1.71 0.86
CA VAL A 60 -11.04 0.72 1.60
C VAL A 60 -10.26 -0.15 0.62
N GLY A 61 -9.02 -0.42 0.93
CA GLY A 61 -8.21 -1.38 0.21
C GLY A 61 -7.60 -2.40 1.15
N LEU A 62 -7.57 -3.64 0.68
CA LEU A 62 -7.06 -4.80 1.40
C LEU A 62 -6.09 -5.55 0.50
N TYR A 63 -4.90 -5.83 1.00
CA TYR A 63 -3.88 -6.68 0.40
C TYR A 63 -3.60 -7.85 1.33
N MET A 64 -3.59 -9.04 0.81
CA MET A 64 -3.31 -10.27 1.52
C MET A 64 -2.26 -11.07 0.78
N THR A 65 -1.26 -11.58 1.48
CA THR A 65 -0.23 -12.48 0.93
C THR A 65 0.21 -13.49 1.98
N ASP A 66 0.91 -14.53 1.57
CA ASP A 66 1.13 -15.75 2.35
C ASP A 66 -0.22 -16.32 2.80
N LEU A 67 -1.00 -16.68 1.78
CA LEU A 67 -2.40 -17.06 1.93
C LEU A 67 -2.57 -18.38 2.69
N GLY A 68 -3.62 -18.43 3.47
CA GLY A 68 -4.11 -19.61 4.18
C GLY A 68 -5.52 -19.99 3.75
N GLY A 69 -6.22 -20.77 4.57
CA GLY A 69 -7.58 -21.21 4.29
C GLY A 69 -7.68 -22.01 2.98
N ASP A 70 -8.67 -21.68 2.16
CA ASP A 70 -8.92 -22.38 0.89
C ASP A 70 -7.77 -22.20 -0.13
N PHE A 71 -6.91 -21.21 0.06
CA PHE A 71 -5.84 -20.85 -0.87
C PHE A 71 -4.48 -21.47 -0.51
N GLU A 72 -4.30 -22.02 0.69
CA GLU A 72 -3.00 -22.55 1.14
C GLU A 72 -2.44 -23.66 0.24
N GLN A 73 -3.32 -24.48 -0.34
CA GLN A 73 -2.96 -25.55 -1.26
C GLN A 73 -2.46 -25.06 -2.63
N PHE A 74 -2.59 -23.75 -2.92
CA PHE A 74 -2.25 -23.15 -4.21
C PHE A 74 -1.02 -22.24 -4.15
N LYS A 75 -0.14 -22.44 -3.16
CA LYS A 75 1.12 -21.69 -3.08
C LYS A 75 1.90 -21.76 -4.40
N GLY A 76 2.41 -20.60 -4.83
CA GLY A 76 3.14 -20.46 -6.09
C GLY A 76 2.27 -20.41 -7.35
N SER A 77 0.97 -20.71 -7.29
CA SER A 77 0.07 -20.55 -8.43
C SER A 77 -0.36 -19.07 -8.59
N PRO A 78 -0.48 -18.56 -9.84
CA PRO A 78 -0.92 -17.19 -10.05
C PRO A 78 -2.41 -17.02 -9.67
N ILE A 79 -2.69 -15.99 -8.88
CA ILE A 79 -4.01 -15.66 -8.38
C ILE A 79 -4.42 -14.31 -8.94
N LEU A 80 -5.59 -14.27 -9.58
CA LEU A 80 -6.22 -13.04 -10.05
C LEU A 80 -7.28 -12.60 -9.05
N SER A 81 -7.34 -11.30 -8.76
CA SER A 81 -8.42 -10.70 -8.00
C SER A 81 -8.92 -9.40 -8.62
N GLY A 82 -10.23 -9.18 -8.58
CA GLY A 82 -10.85 -8.00 -9.17
C GLY A 82 -12.36 -8.01 -9.17
N ILE A 83 -12.95 -6.97 -9.76
CA ILE A 83 -14.39 -6.79 -9.94
C ILE A 83 -14.72 -7.03 -11.41
N PHE A 84 -15.80 -7.73 -11.67
CA PHE A 84 -16.19 -8.11 -13.02
C PHE A 84 -17.70 -8.02 -13.22
N SER A 85 -18.10 -7.56 -14.42
CA SER A 85 -19.41 -7.82 -14.97
C SER A 85 -19.46 -9.20 -15.64
N GLN A 86 -20.63 -9.66 -16.04
CA GLN A 86 -20.76 -10.93 -16.79
C GLN A 86 -19.99 -10.88 -18.14
N GLU A 87 -19.95 -9.72 -18.80
CA GLU A 87 -19.18 -9.54 -20.04
C GLU A 87 -17.67 -9.53 -19.75
N GLY A 88 -17.25 -8.87 -18.67
CA GLY A 88 -15.87 -8.86 -18.21
C GLY A 88 -15.34 -10.28 -17.91
N ILE A 89 -16.17 -11.16 -17.33
CA ILE A 89 -15.81 -12.56 -17.12
C ILE A 89 -15.56 -13.29 -18.45
N LYS A 90 -16.42 -13.08 -19.47
CA LYS A 90 -16.22 -13.69 -20.79
C LYS A 90 -14.95 -13.21 -21.49
N LYS A 91 -14.65 -11.91 -21.39
CA LYS A 91 -13.40 -11.34 -21.90
C LYS A 91 -12.18 -11.92 -21.19
N LEU A 92 -12.23 -12.00 -19.85
CA LEU A 92 -11.19 -12.62 -19.05
C LEU A 92 -10.96 -14.08 -19.45
N ASP A 93 -12.04 -14.87 -19.55
CA ASP A 93 -11.95 -16.29 -19.91
C ASP A 93 -11.31 -16.50 -21.28
N ARG A 94 -11.70 -15.68 -22.27
CA ARG A 94 -11.10 -15.72 -23.62
C ARG A 94 -9.62 -15.36 -23.58
N TYR A 95 -9.26 -14.25 -22.96
CA TYR A 95 -7.88 -13.78 -22.88
C TYR A 95 -6.97 -14.79 -22.18
N MET A 96 -7.39 -15.34 -21.03
CA MET A 96 -6.62 -16.32 -20.29
C MET A 96 -6.48 -17.65 -21.05
N MET A 97 -7.52 -18.07 -21.76
CA MET A 97 -7.47 -19.28 -22.60
C MET A 97 -6.50 -19.12 -23.78
N GLU A 98 -6.46 -17.95 -24.43
CA GLU A 98 -5.50 -17.64 -25.50
C GLU A 98 -4.05 -17.69 -25.01
N LEU A 99 -3.80 -17.40 -23.73
CA LEU A 99 -2.51 -17.49 -23.08
C LEU A 99 -2.20 -18.88 -22.50
N GLY A 100 -3.09 -19.85 -22.62
CA GLY A 100 -2.93 -21.18 -22.04
C GLY A 100 -3.06 -21.26 -20.51
N LEU A 101 -3.54 -20.18 -19.86
CA LEU A 101 -3.76 -20.14 -18.43
C LEU A 101 -5.09 -20.82 -18.05
N LEU A 102 -5.01 -22.02 -17.49
CA LEU A 102 -6.18 -22.80 -17.08
C LEU A 102 -6.61 -22.48 -15.66
N THR A 103 -7.90 -22.31 -15.45
CA THR A 103 -8.44 -22.07 -14.10
C THR A 103 -8.40 -23.33 -13.26
N LYS A 104 -7.71 -23.28 -12.12
CA LYS A 104 -7.57 -24.34 -11.10
C LYS A 104 -8.63 -24.28 -10.02
N PHE A 105 -8.92 -23.03 -9.57
CA PHE A 105 -9.86 -22.78 -8.48
C PHE A 105 -10.59 -21.46 -8.70
N LYS A 106 -11.85 -21.40 -8.31
CA LYS A 106 -12.71 -20.21 -8.40
C LYS A 106 -13.31 -19.91 -7.03
N PHE A 107 -13.03 -18.72 -6.54
CA PHE A 107 -13.67 -18.14 -5.37
C PHE A 107 -14.37 -16.87 -5.81
N SER A 108 -15.69 -16.77 -5.57
CA SER A 108 -16.48 -15.64 -6.00
C SER A 108 -17.28 -15.08 -4.83
N ILE A 109 -17.22 -13.77 -4.69
CA ILE A 109 -18.07 -13.03 -3.77
C ILE A 109 -19.15 -12.36 -4.63
N ARG A 110 -20.40 -12.78 -4.46
CA ARG A 110 -21.57 -12.14 -5.07
C ARG A 110 -22.32 -11.42 -3.96
N PRO A 111 -22.23 -10.10 -3.90
CA PRO A 111 -22.96 -9.36 -2.88
C PRO A 111 -24.48 -9.60 -3.04
N SER A 112 -25.10 -10.12 -2.00
CA SER A 112 -26.56 -10.42 -1.99
C SER A 112 -27.37 -9.32 -1.33
N LYS A 113 -26.71 -8.44 -0.59
CA LYS A 113 -27.31 -7.29 0.10
C LYS A 113 -27.27 -6.06 -0.80
N GLU A 114 -28.07 -5.07 -0.49
CA GLU A 114 -27.92 -3.74 -1.07
C GLU A 114 -26.56 -3.16 -0.67
N PRO A 115 -25.87 -2.47 -1.60
CA PRO A 115 -24.59 -1.86 -1.29
C PRO A 115 -24.76 -0.76 -0.22
N PRO A 116 -23.74 -0.53 0.62
CA PRO A 116 -23.71 0.62 1.51
C PRO A 116 -23.89 1.94 0.77
N ALA A 117 -24.34 3.00 1.47
CA ALA A 117 -24.51 4.31 0.87
C ALA A 117 -23.18 4.79 0.22
N GLY A 118 -23.25 5.27 -1.01
CA GLY A 118 -22.08 5.71 -1.78
C GLY A 118 -21.29 4.61 -2.46
N THR A 119 -21.56 3.34 -2.16
CA THR A 119 -20.88 2.20 -2.80
C THR A 119 -21.64 1.78 -4.06
N PRO A 120 -20.98 1.68 -5.23
CA PRO A 120 -21.62 1.18 -6.44
C PRO A 120 -22.02 -0.29 -6.31
N ARG A 121 -23.14 -0.67 -6.93
CA ARG A 121 -23.53 -2.08 -7.03
C ARG A 121 -22.57 -2.84 -7.93
N ARG A 122 -22.04 -3.97 -7.43
CA ARG A 122 -21.10 -4.82 -8.17
C ARG A 122 -21.73 -6.18 -8.47
N ASP A 123 -21.47 -6.71 -9.67
CA ASP A 123 -21.95 -8.04 -10.06
C ASP A 123 -21.19 -9.14 -9.29
N VAL A 124 -19.87 -9.12 -9.34
CA VAL A 124 -19.05 -10.12 -8.69
C VAL A 124 -17.64 -9.62 -8.38
N TYR A 125 -17.14 -9.95 -7.20
CA TYR A 125 -15.71 -9.97 -6.89
C TYR A 125 -15.20 -11.38 -7.18
N LEU A 126 -14.23 -11.46 -8.07
CA LEU A 126 -13.70 -12.71 -8.54
C LEU A 126 -12.27 -12.89 -8.05
N ILE A 127 -12.01 -14.06 -7.45
CA ILE A 127 -10.67 -14.53 -7.13
C ILE A 127 -10.51 -15.86 -7.84
N ARG A 128 -9.52 -15.96 -8.73
CA ARG A 128 -9.24 -17.18 -9.49
C ARG A 128 -7.78 -17.57 -9.38
N VAL A 129 -7.55 -18.85 -9.16
CA VAL A 129 -6.24 -19.49 -9.23
C VAL A 129 -6.06 -20.12 -10.59
N TYR A 130 -4.89 -19.92 -11.19
CA TYR A 130 -4.56 -20.48 -12.49
C TYR A 130 -3.37 -21.45 -12.41
N GLU A 131 -3.30 -22.35 -13.38
CA GLU A 131 -2.09 -23.11 -13.68
C GLU A 131 -1.21 -22.30 -14.62
N TYR A 132 0.11 -22.43 -14.47
CA TYR A 132 1.03 -21.88 -15.45
C TYR A 132 0.89 -22.66 -16.78
N PRO A 133 0.97 -21.96 -17.94
CA PRO A 133 0.98 -22.60 -19.22
C PRO A 133 2.17 -23.56 -19.37
N TYR A 134 1.98 -24.66 -20.08
CA TYR A 134 3.03 -25.66 -20.29
C TYR A 134 4.28 -25.08 -20.99
N ASP A 135 4.09 -24.13 -21.89
CA ASP A 135 5.18 -23.44 -22.60
C ASP A 135 5.97 -22.45 -21.72
N TRP A 136 5.57 -22.28 -20.44
CA TRP A 136 6.35 -21.54 -19.45
C TRP A 136 7.31 -22.46 -18.67
N GLU A 137 7.25 -23.75 -18.88
CA GLU A 137 8.18 -24.71 -18.29
C GLU A 137 9.62 -24.41 -18.75
N GLY A 138 10.53 -24.20 -17.80
CA GLY A 138 11.92 -23.83 -18.09
C GLY A 138 12.21 -22.32 -18.18
N LEU A 139 11.19 -21.46 -18.08
CA LEU A 139 11.43 -20.03 -17.90
C LEU A 139 12.05 -19.73 -16.52
N SER A 140 12.88 -18.71 -16.47
CA SER A 140 13.37 -18.18 -15.20
C SER A 140 12.24 -17.53 -14.41
N GLU A 141 12.39 -17.44 -13.10
CA GLU A 141 11.44 -16.76 -12.23
C GLU A 141 11.20 -15.31 -12.68
N ALA A 142 12.25 -14.58 -13.06
CA ALA A 142 12.13 -13.21 -13.56
C ALA A 142 11.28 -13.11 -14.84
N GLU A 143 11.42 -14.03 -15.78
CA GLU A 143 10.60 -14.08 -16.99
C GLU A 143 9.13 -14.37 -16.70
N ILE A 144 8.85 -15.28 -15.76
CA ILE A 144 7.48 -15.56 -15.28
C ILE A 144 6.89 -14.31 -14.66
N MET A 145 7.62 -13.64 -13.77
CA MET A 145 7.21 -12.42 -13.09
C MET A 145 6.87 -11.28 -14.06
N ASP A 146 7.69 -11.07 -15.08
CA ASP A 146 7.48 -10.06 -16.11
C ASP A 146 6.24 -10.39 -16.97
N ARG A 147 6.00 -11.66 -17.29
CA ARG A 147 4.79 -12.12 -18.00
C ARG A 147 3.53 -11.86 -17.16
N LEU A 148 3.53 -12.22 -15.88
CA LEU A 148 2.39 -11.97 -14.98
C LEU A 148 2.08 -10.47 -14.87
N MET A 149 3.12 -9.62 -14.73
CA MET A 149 2.96 -8.17 -14.71
C MET A 149 2.34 -7.66 -16.02
N LYS A 150 2.84 -8.13 -17.16
CA LYS A 150 2.31 -7.74 -18.46
C LYS A 150 0.84 -8.11 -18.60
N ILE A 151 0.46 -9.35 -18.26
CA ILE A 151 -0.93 -9.82 -18.27
C ILE A 151 -1.81 -8.93 -17.39
N ARG A 152 -1.35 -8.60 -16.17
CA ARG A 152 -2.10 -7.71 -15.27
C ARG A 152 -2.34 -6.33 -15.89
N ILE A 153 -1.34 -5.76 -16.56
CA ILE A 153 -1.46 -4.45 -17.24
C ILE A 153 -2.42 -4.55 -18.44
N ASP A 154 -2.31 -5.61 -19.24
CA ASP A 154 -3.18 -5.83 -20.39
C ASP A 154 -4.64 -6.01 -19.95
N LEU A 155 -4.90 -6.78 -18.88
CA LEU A 155 -6.25 -6.92 -18.32
C LEU A 155 -6.82 -5.60 -17.80
N ARG A 156 -5.99 -4.73 -17.22
CA ARG A 156 -6.43 -3.38 -16.85
C ARG A 156 -6.90 -2.59 -18.07
N ARG A 157 -6.09 -2.57 -19.12
CA ARG A 157 -6.42 -1.86 -20.37
C ARG A 157 -7.71 -2.37 -21.00
N LEU A 158 -7.87 -3.70 -21.06
CA LEU A 158 -9.11 -4.32 -21.56
C LEU A 158 -10.34 -3.92 -20.74
N GLY A 159 -10.19 -3.75 -19.43
CA GLY A 159 -11.27 -3.31 -18.56
C GLY A 159 -11.58 -1.82 -18.67
N GLU A 160 -10.56 -0.98 -18.92
CA GLU A 160 -10.73 0.47 -19.09
C GLU A 160 -11.49 0.84 -20.38
N GLU A 161 -11.51 -0.03 -21.39
CA GLU A 161 -12.20 0.23 -22.67
C GLU A 161 -13.73 0.31 -22.52
N ASP A 162 -14.34 -0.48 -21.60
CA ASP A 162 -15.79 -0.60 -21.46
C ASP A 162 -16.27 -0.76 -20.00
N GLU A 163 -15.40 -0.54 -19.05
CA GLU A 163 -15.68 -0.67 -17.61
C GLU A 163 -16.19 -2.07 -17.19
N SER A 164 -15.96 -3.08 -18.03
CA SER A 164 -16.47 -4.45 -17.80
C SER A 164 -15.74 -5.21 -16.70
N MET A 165 -14.51 -4.82 -16.41
CA MET A 165 -13.70 -5.43 -15.36
C MET A 165 -12.68 -4.45 -14.77
N MET A 166 -12.33 -4.69 -13.50
CA MET A 166 -11.30 -3.95 -12.80
C MET A 166 -10.42 -4.97 -12.06
N VAL A 167 -9.21 -5.20 -12.58
CA VAL A 167 -8.28 -6.21 -12.03
C VAL A 167 -7.31 -5.55 -11.07
N PHE A 168 -7.29 -5.97 -9.82
CA PHE A 168 -6.44 -5.41 -8.76
C PHE A 168 -5.09 -6.11 -8.67
N SER A 169 -5.06 -7.43 -8.75
CA SER A 169 -3.83 -8.21 -8.74
C SER A 169 -3.91 -9.42 -9.68
N PHE A 170 -2.76 -9.82 -10.20
CA PHE A 170 -2.52 -11.10 -10.84
C PHE A 170 -1.10 -11.53 -10.48
N TRP A 171 -0.97 -12.31 -9.40
CA TRP A 171 0.31 -12.64 -8.80
C TRP A 171 0.22 -13.90 -7.94
N PRO A 172 1.29 -14.69 -7.82
CA PRO A 172 1.31 -15.82 -6.91
C PRO A 172 1.02 -15.39 -5.47
N ASP A 173 0.24 -16.22 -4.78
CA ASP A 173 0.01 -16.10 -3.34
C ASP A 173 -0.46 -14.69 -2.88
N THR A 174 -1.24 -14.01 -3.73
CA THR A 174 -1.66 -12.62 -3.49
C THR A 174 -3.10 -12.37 -3.88
N ILE A 175 -3.86 -11.75 -2.97
CA ILE A 175 -5.24 -11.28 -3.18
C ILE A 175 -5.33 -9.82 -2.82
N MET A 176 -6.00 -9.01 -3.66
CA MET A 176 -6.36 -7.63 -3.37
C MET A 176 -7.86 -7.42 -3.50
N ILE A 177 -8.44 -6.70 -2.56
CA ILE A 177 -9.83 -6.27 -2.59
C ILE A 177 -9.84 -4.76 -2.37
N LYS A 178 -10.57 -4.04 -3.22
CA LYS A 178 -10.74 -2.58 -3.12
C LYS A 178 -12.19 -2.22 -3.34
N GLU A 179 -12.74 -1.33 -2.52
CA GLU A 179 -14.09 -0.79 -2.71
C GLU A 179 -14.23 0.61 -2.09
N VAL A 180 -15.20 1.36 -2.59
CA VAL A 180 -15.63 2.64 -2.03
C VAL A 180 -16.60 2.39 -0.88
N GLY A 181 -16.38 3.03 0.25
CA GLY A 181 -17.26 2.95 1.41
C GLY A 181 -16.52 2.75 2.74
N ASP A 182 -17.29 2.69 3.81
CA ASP A 182 -16.80 2.43 5.16
C ASP A 182 -16.25 1.00 5.29
N PRO A 183 -15.11 0.77 5.98
CA PRO A 183 -14.47 -0.54 6.08
C PRO A 183 -15.38 -1.65 6.60
N MET A 184 -16.15 -1.41 7.69
CA MET A 184 -17.04 -2.42 8.26
C MET A 184 -18.23 -2.70 7.36
N ALA A 185 -18.85 -1.65 6.81
CA ALA A 185 -19.98 -1.81 5.90
C ALA A 185 -19.57 -2.57 4.63
N ILE A 186 -18.38 -2.32 4.08
CA ILE A 186 -17.83 -3.06 2.95
C ILE A 186 -17.51 -4.52 3.33
N ALA A 187 -16.94 -4.75 4.50
CA ALA A 187 -16.64 -6.11 4.95
C ALA A 187 -17.92 -6.95 5.11
N GLU A 188 -19.00 -6.38 5.63
CA GLU A 188 -20.32 -7.04 5.73
C GLU A 188 -20.94 -7.26 4.35
N TYR A 189 -20.89 -6.26 3.47
CA TYR A 189 -21.39 -6.33 2.09
C TYR A 189 -20.71 -7.44 1.30
N LEU A 190 -19.39 -7.59 1.44
CA LEU A 190 -18.61 -8.60 0.76
C LEU A 190 -18.54 -9.94 1.54
N GLY A 191 -18.93 -9.97 2.81
CA GLY A 191 -18.82 -11.14 3.66
C GLY A 191 -17.36 -11.58 3.82
N LEU A 192 -16.47 -10.66 4.23
CA LEU A 192 -15.03 -10.90 4.37
C LEU A 192 -14.66 -11.78 5.58
N ASP A 193 -15.62 -12.11 6.42
CA ASP A 193 -15.47 -13.01 7.58
C ASP A 193 -15.42 -14.51 7.22
N ARG A 194 -15.43 -14.84 5.92
CA ARG A 194 -15.44 -16.22 5.43
C ARG A 194 -14.18 -16.98 5.84
N LYS A 195 -14.35 -18.17 6.39
CA LYS A 195 -13.26 -19.02 6.88
C LYS A 195 -12.21 -19.39 5.81
N GLY A 196 -12.62 -19.46 4.55
CA GLY A 196 -11.72 -19.77 3.42
C GLY A 196 -10.80 -18.63 3.00
N LEU A 197 -11.05 -17.40 3.47
CA LEU A 197 -10.26 -16.21 3.12
C LEU A 197 -9.38 -15.84 4.33
N GLN A 198 -8.13 -16.28 4.30
CA GLN A 198 -7.14 -16.05 5.37
C GLN A 198 -5.77 -15.75 4.78
N ALA A 199 -4.91 -15.06 5.54
CA ALA A 199 -3.52 -14.81 5.17
C ALA A 199 -2.66 -14.60 6.42
N ARG A 200 -1.35 -14.82 6.30
CA ARG A 200 -0.38 -14.52 7.37
C ARG A 200 0.07 -13.07 7.33
N ILE A 201 -0.03 -12.41 6.17
CA ILE A 201 0.24 -10.97 6.02
C ILE A 201 -0.99 -10.30 5.43
N ILE A 202 -1.45 -9.26 6.12
CA ILE A 202 -2.61 -8.47 5.73
C ILE A 202 -2.25 -7.00 5.89
N MET A 203 -2.45 -6.21 4.82
CA MET A 203 -2.31 -4.75 4.83
C MET A 203 -3.65 -4.15 4.42
N ALA A 204 -4.10 -3.13 5.14
CA ALA A 204 -5.35 -2.45 4.86
C ALA A 204 -5.24 -0.94 5.05
N GLN A 205 -5.96 -0.20 4.21
CA GLN A 205 -6.09 1.24 4.31
C GLN A 205 -7.56 1.65 4.28
N GLY A 206 -7.96 2.52 5.23
CA GLY A 206 -9.13 3.37 5.09
C GLY A 206 -8.68 4.68 4.42
N ARG A 207 -9.07 4.86 3.15
CA ARG A 207 -8.71 6.03 2.37
C ARG A 207 -9.51 7.23 2.83
N GLN A 208 -8.85 8.37 2.89
CA GLN A 208 -9.48 9.68 2.92
C GLN A 208 -9.13 10.44 1.64
N ASN A 209 -10.14 11.00 1.00
CA ASN A 209 -9.95 11.75 -0.24
C ASN A 209 -9.68 13.21 0.08
N THR A 210 -8.53 13.72 -0.39
CA THR A 210 -8.19 15.14 -0.20
C THR A 210 -8.35 15.94 -1.50
N ASN A 211 -7.84 15.45 -2.64
CA ASN A 211 -7.70 16.27 -3.84
C ASN A 211 -7.95 15.54 -5.17
N TYR A 212 -8.28 14.25 -5.18
CA TYR A 212 -8.39 13.45 -6.41
C TYR A 212 -9.74 12.79 -6.55
N ALA A 213 -10.12 12.46 -7.78
CA ALA A 213 -11.32 11.66 -8.04
C ALA A 213 -11.28 10.35 -7.27
N ILE A 214 -12.42 9.93 -6.69
CA ILE A 214 -12.55 8.66 -6.02
C ILE A 214 -12.53 7.55 -7.06
N THR A 215 -11.37 6.92 -7.26
CA THR A 215 -11.21 5.76 -8.13
C THR A 215 -10.71 4.58 -7.32
N LEU A 216 -11.17 3.38 -7.65
CA LEU A 216 -10.74 2.18 -6.93
C LEU A 216 -9.26 1.88 -7.14
N TYR A 217 -8.71 2.20 -8.32
CA TYR A 217 -7.28 2.05 -8.55
C TYR A 217 -6.42 2.95 -7.66
N ALA A 218 -6.94 4.10 -7.22
CA ALA A 218 -6.25 4.99 -6.29
C ALA A 218 -6.32 4.55 -4.81
N CYS A 219 -7.16 3.56 -4.47
CA CYS A 219 -7.16 2.99 -3.13
C CYS A 219 -5.87 2.19 -2.89
N HIS A 220 -5.23 2.43 -1.74
CA HIS A 220 -4.09 1.62 -1.30
C HIS A 220 -4.56 0.23 -0.78
N PRO A 221 -3.65 -0.75 -0.61
CA PRO A 221 -2.25 -0.76 -1.02
C PRO A 221 -2.05 -0.77 -2.54
N PHE A 222 -0.87 -0.29 -2.98
CA PHE A 222 -0.36 -0.49 -4.33
C PHE A 222 0.55 -1.71 -4.35
N PHE A 223 0.62 -2.36 -5.51
CA PHE A 223 1.34 -3.62 -5.65
C PHE A 223 2.06 -3.70 -7.01
N LEU A 224 3.30 -4.18 -7.00
CA LEU A 224 4.07 -4.46 -8.20
C LEU A 224 5.06 -5.61 -7.94
N GLN A 225 4.90 -6.74 -8.61
CA GLN A 225 5.84 -7.89 -8.59
C GLN A 225 6.28 -8.30 -7.18
N GLY A 226 5.34 -8.47 -6.24
CA GLY A 226 5.62 -8.88 -4.88
C GLY A 226 5.89 -7.71 -3.90
N TYR A 227 6.16 -6.51 -4.41
CA TYR A 227 6.34 -5.30 -3.61
C TYR A 227 5.01 -4.62 -3.40
N ALA A 228 4.66 -4.36 -2.15
CA ALA A 228 3.43 -3.62 -1.82
C ALA A 228 3.74 -2.44 -0.92
N THR A 229 3.05 -1.31 -1.11
CA THR A 229 3.09 -0.18 -0.19
C THR A 229 1.72 0.44 -0.01
N MET A 230 1.51 1.02 1.17
CA MET A 230 0.43 1.95 1.46
C MET A 230 0.99 3.14 2.23
N THR A 231 0.41 4.31 2.02
CA THR A 231 0.93 5.55 2.58
C THR A 231 -0.16 6.36 3.25
N ASN A 232 0.22 7.06 4.30
CA ASN A 232 -0.51 8.17 4.86
C ASN A 232 0.32 9.42 4.61
N GLY A 233 -0.15 10.31 3.73
CA GLY A 233 0.57 11.51 3.37
C GLY A 233 0.36 11.93 1.92
N GLU A 234 1.14 12.90 1.50
CA GLU A 234 1.13 13.50 0.17
C GLU A 234 2.54 13.53 -0.43
N ASN A 235 2.62 13.44 -1.75
CA ASN A 235 3.88 13.57 -2.47
C ASN A 235 3.80 14.74 -3.46
N THR A 236 4.36 15.88 -3.09
CA THR A 236 4.38 17.09 -3.93
C THR A 236 5.32 16.98 -5.13
N ALA A 237 6.30 16.05 -5.08
CA ALA A 237 7.23 15.75 -6.17
C ALA A 237 6.70 14.67 -7.14
N PHE A 238 5.41 14.35 -7.12
CA PHE A 238 4.82 13.25 -7.88
C PHE A 238 5.11 13.28 -9.39
N ALA A 239 4.84 14.41 -10.05
CA ALA A 239 4.95 14.48 -11.52
C ALA A 239 6.39 14.21 -12.03
N PRO A 240 7.45 14.84 -11.50
CA PRO A 240 8.83 14.50 -11.86
C PRO A 240 9.22 13.04 -11.63
N ILE A 241 8.78 12.46 -10.49
CA ILE A 241 9.07 11.05 -10.16
C ILE A 241 8.38 10.13 -11.15
N ARG A 242 7.11 10.35 -11.44
CA ARG A 242 6.35 9.59 -12.44
C ARG A 242 7.04 9.62 -13.80
N GLU A 243 7.45 10.79 -14.28
CA GLU A 243 8.12 10.94 -15.56
C GLU A 243 9.48 10.22 -15.59
N TYR A 244 10.25 10.32 -14.50
CA TYR A 244 11.49 9.60 -14.36
C TYR A 244 11.30 8.08 -14.42
N LEU A 245 10.33 7.54 -13.71
CA LEU A 245 10.01 6.09 -13.71
C LEU A 245 9.47 5.65 -15.07
N ALA A 246 8.54 6.41 -15.67
CA ALA A 246 7.99 6.10 -16.99
C ALA A 246 9.07 6.06 -18.07
N SER A 247 10.05 6.97 -18.05
CA SER A 247 11.19 6.97 -18.99
C SER A 247 12.10 5.74 -18.87
N ARG A 248 12.00 5.00 -17.77
CA ARG A 248 12.72 3.74 -17.50
C ARG A 248 11.88 2.49 -17.71
N GLY A 249 10.72 2.61 -18.34
CA GLY A 249 9.85 1.49 -18.65
C GLY A 249 8.89 1.10 -17.53
N PHE A 250 8.65 1.97 -16.54
CA PHE A 250 7.66 1.76 -15.49
C PHE A 250 6.39 2.60 -15.78
N PRO A 251 5.43 2.10 -16.57
CA PRO A 251 4.27 2.87 -17.03
C PRO A 251 3.19 3.10 -15.96
N GLY A 252 3.43 2.66 -14.72
CA GLY A 252 2.43 2.64 -13.65
C GLY A 252 1.56 1.38 -13.68
N TYR A 253 1.51 0.69 -12.55
CA TYR A 253 0.73 -0.56 -12.44
C TYR A 253 -0.77 -0.28 -12.45
N THR A 254 -1.20 0.83 -11.84
CA THR A 254 -2.58 1.34 -11.93
C THR A 254 -2.72 2.53 -12.90
N GLY A 255 -1.64 2.95 -13.56
CA GLY A 255 -1.61 4.12 -14.43
C GLY A 255 -1.33 5.42 -13.68
N TYR A 256 -0.73 5.36 -12.51
CA TYR A 256 -0.43 6.52 -11.66
C TYR A 256 -1.66 7.37 -11.33
N GLN A 257 -2.77 6.71 -10.97
CA GLN A 257 -4.00 7.38 -10.56
C GLN A 257 -3.94 7.99 -9.15
N SER A 258 -2.85 7.75 -8.43
CA SER A 258 -2.54 8.37 -7.14
C SER A 258 -1.05 8.73 -7.09
N ASP A 259 -0.73 9.81 -6.44
CA ASP A 259 0.65 10.24 -6.13
C ASP A 259 1.40 9.20 -5.29
N SER A 260 0.68 8.43 -4.50
CA SER A 260 1.22 7.41 -3.61
C SER A 260 1.67 6.13 -4.32
N GLU A 261 1.26 5.90 -5.57
CA GLU A 261 1.70 4.73 -6.34
C GLU A 261 3.22 4.74 -6.58
N VAL A 262 3.84 5.91 -6.63
CA VAL A 262 5.29 6.02 -6.86
C VAL A 262 6.12 5.34 -5.77
N PHE A 263 5.64 5.27 -4.53
CA PHE A 263 6.38 4.60 -3.45
C PHE A 263 6.61 3.12 -3.76
N THR A 264 5.60 2.42 -4.28
CA THR A 264 5.74 1.02 -4.71
C THR A 264 6.70 0.90 -5.89
N HIS A 265 6.61 1.80 -6.86
CA HIS A 265 7.51 1.78 -8.02
C HIS A 265 8.95 2.11 -7.66
N ILE A 266 9.19 3.06 -6.74
CA ILE A 266 10.53 3.35 -6.23
C ILE A 266 11.07 2.13 -5.47
N LEU A 267 10.26 1.51 -4.61
CA LEU A 267 10.64 0.30 -3.86
C LEU A 267 11.04 -0.83 -4.81
N HIS A 268 10.19 -1.14 -5.79
CA HIS A 268 10.46 -2.16 -6.80
C HIS A 268 11.73 -1.84 -7.62
N TYR A 269 11.91 -0.57 -8.03
CA TYR A 269 13.08 -0.16 -8.81
C TYR A 269 14.37 -0.27 -7.99
N THR A 270 14.37 0.22 -6.75
CA THR A 270 15.58 0.28 -5.93
C THR A 270 15.92 -1.08 -5.30
N VAL A 271 14.96 -1.73 -4.67
CA VAL A 271 15.20 -3.03 -4.00
C VAL A 271 15.15 -4.16 -5.02
N GLY A 272 14.18 -4.16 -5.93
CA GLY A 272 14.00 -5.27 -6.87
C GLY A 272 14.91 -5.26 -8.08
N ARG A 273 15.21 -4.08 -8.66
CA ARG A 273 16.01 -3.99 -9.90
C ARG A 273 17.45 -3.55 -9.67
N LEU A 274 17.71 -2.74 -8.65
CA LEU A 274 19.06 -2.32 -8.27
C LEU A 274 19.67 -3.16 -7.14
N GLU A 275 18.91 -4.11 -6.60
CA GLU A 275 19.34 -5.03 -5.54
C GLU A 275 19.84 -4.29 -4.28
N LEU A 276 19.21 -3.14 -3.96
CA LEU A 276 19.49 -2.35 -2.77
C LEU A 276 18.63 -2.83 -1.59
N GLY A 277 19.02 -2.50 -0.35
CA GLY A 277 18.24 -2.83 0.84
C GLY A 277 17.10 -1.84 1.12
N ILE A 278 16.23 -2.16 2.09
CA ILE A 278 15.17 -1.23 2.57
C ILE A 278 15.80 0.01 3.24
N ASP A 279 16.95 -0.15 3.87
CA ASP A 279 17.77 0.93 4.42
C ASP A 279 18.19 1.91 3.32
N ASP A 280 18.64 1.43 2.17
CA ASP A 280 18.95 2.25 0.99
C ASP A 280 17.69 2.90 0.42
N TYR A 281 16.56 2.17 0.34
CA TYR A 281 15.27 2.74 -0.05
C TYR A 281 14.91 3.92 0.84
N LYS A 282 15.08 3.79 2.17
CA LYS A 282 14.86 4.90 3.11
C LYS A 282 15.78 6.08 2.82
N HIS A 283 17.07 5.85 2.54
CA HIS A 283 18.01 6.90 2.16
C HIS A 283 17.68 7.58 0.84
N ILE A 284 17.03 6.89 -0.09
CA ILE A 284 16.61 7.42 -1.39
C ILE A 284 15.38 8.30 -1.24
N ILE A 285 14.32 7.80 -0.62
CA ILE A 285 13.07 8.56 -0.51
C ILE A 285 13.16 9.71 0.50
N THR A 286 14.01 9.59 1.51
CA THR A 286 14.21 10.58 2.58
C THR A 286 15.70 10.74 2.88
N PRO A 287 16.47 11.37 1.96
CA PRO A 287 17.92 11.46 2.11
C PRO A 287 18.32 12.35 3.29
N LEU A 288 19.39 11.97 3.97
CA LEU A 288 20.04 12.80 4.97
C LEU A 288 20.50 14.14 4.36
N LYS A 289 20.50 15.20 5.17
CA LYS A 289 21.03 16.50 4.77
C LYS A 289 22.56 16.43 4.60
N ASP A 290 23.13 17.35 3.85
CA ASP A 290 24.58 17.34 3.57
C ASP A 290 25.41 17.49 4.84
N GLU A 291 24.94 18.29 5.81
CA GLU A 291 25.58 18.45 7.13
C GLU A 291 25.53 17.16 7.97
N GLU A 292 24.47 16.37 7.78
CA GLU A 292 24.32 15.07 8.44
C GLU A 292 25.22 14.03 7.79
N LEU A 293 25.29 13.98 6.46
CA LEU A 293 26.12 13.05 5.70
C LEU A 293 27.61 13.17 5.99
N VAL A 294 28.11 14.37 6.30
CA VAL A 294 29.54 14.57 6.65
C VAL A 294 29.98 13.68 7.82
N ARG A 295 29.10 13.42 8.75
CA ARG A 295 29.37 12.65 9.99
C ARG A 295 29.01 11.16 9.87
N HIS A 296 28.40 10.75 8.75
CA HIS A 296 27.95 9.37 8.58
C HIS A 296 29.14 8.45 8.24
N PRO A 297 29.18 7.20 8.80
CA PRO A 297 30.27 6.23 8.49
C PRO A 297 30.33 5.94 7.00
N ASP A 298 29.19 5.76 6.31
CA ASP A 298 29.10 5.42 4.89
C ASP A 298 28.92 6.66 3.98
N ARG A 299 29.44 7.83 4.41
CA ARG A 299 29.24 9.12 3.74
C ARG A 299 29.49 9.12 2.24
N THR A 300 30.50 8.38 1.77
CA THR A 300 30.85 8.34 0.35
C THR A 300 29.80 7.61 -0.46
N PHE A 301 29.38 6.44 0.01
CA PHE A 301 28.30 5.66 -0.60
C PHE A 301 27.00 6.46 -0.63
N LEU A 302 26.56 7.00 0.51
CA LEU A 302 25.30 7.72 0.63
C LEU A 302 25.26 9.02 -0.19
N ARG A 303 26.41 9.71 -0.39
CA ARG A 303 26.47 10.85 -1.32
C ARG A 303 26.27 10.41 -2.77
N ASN A 304 26.89 9.31 -3.17
CA ASN A 304 26.72 8.76 -4.52
C ASN A 304 25.27 8.30 -4.72
N LEU A 305 24.68 7.61 -3.75
CA LEU A 305 23.29 7.16 -3.76
C LEU A 305 22.34 8.36 -3.88
N LYS A 306 22.49 9.37 -3.03
CA LYS A 306 21.70 10.61 -3.05
C LYS A 306 21.80 11.32 -4.41
N HIS A 307 22.99 11.40 -4.99
CA HIS A 307 23.18 12.04 -6.30
C HIS A 307 22.57 11.23 -7.43
N SER A 308 22.76 9.91 -7.45
CA SER A 308 22.26 9.02 -8.50
C SER A 308 20.74 8.88 -8.48
N CYS A 309 20.15 8.85 -7.28
CA CYS A 309 18.72 8.67 -7.05
C CYS A 309 17.97 9.97 -6.72
N ARG A 310 18.55 11.14 -6.95
CA ARG A 310 17.96 12.44 -6.59
C ARG A 310 16.55 12.69 -7.13
N PHE A 311 16.21 12.06 -8.26
CA PHE A 311 14.87 12.16 -8.87
C PHE A 311 13.80 11.29 -8.20
N LEU A 312 14.20 10.45 -7.24
CA LEU A 312 13.31 9.56 -6.50
C LEU A 312 13.06 10.04 -5.06
N THR A 313 13.61 11.21 -4.71
CA THR A 313 13.38 11.81 -3.39
C THR A 313 11.92 12.25 -3.27
N ILE A 314 11.28 11.81 -2.20
CA ILE A 314 9.91 12.18 -1.88
C ILE A 314 9.90 13.53 -1.16
N ASP A 315 9.01 14.41 -1.58
CA ASP A 315 8.73 15.67 -0.91
C ASP A 315 7.28 15.68 -0.39
N GLY A 316 7.12 15.95 0.89
CA GLY A 316 5.85 15.95 1.60
C GLY A 316 5.83 15.04 2.83
N PRO A 317 4.80 15.21 3.68
CA PRO A 317 4.62 14.37 4.86
C PRO A 317 4.19 12.96 4.45
N ASN A 318 4.82 11.93 5.02
CA ASN A 318 4.40 10.57 4.77
C ASN A 318 4.80 9.58 5.87
N CYS A 319 3.94 8.58 6.06
CA CYS A 319 4.23 7.32 6.71
C CYS A 319 3.96 6.22 5.69
N VAL A 320 4.95 5.40 5.40
CA VAL A 320 4.86 4.29 4.44
C VAL A 320 4.93 2.98 5.19
N ILE A 321 3.95 2.11 4.98
CA ILE A 321 4.02 0.70 5.36
C ILE A 321 4.16 -0.11 4.08
N GLY A 322 5.13 -1.01 4.03
CA GLY A 322 5.39 -1.84 2.85
C GLY A 322 5.63 -3.30 3.19
N CYS A 323 5.50 -4.14 2.16
CA CYS A 323 5.80 -5.56 2.19
C CYS A 323 6.69 -5.91 1.01
N LEU A 324 7.75 -6.68 1.27
CA LEU A 324 8.67 -7.19 0.26
C LEU A 324 8.25 -8.59 -0.24
N PRO A 325 8.79 -9.07 -1.37
CA PRO A 325 8.53 -10.42 -1.88
C PRO A 325 8.87 -11.53 -0.89
N ASP A 326 9.91 -11.37 -0.08
CA ASP A 326 10.31 -12.30 0.99
C ASP A 326 9.40 -12.26 2.22
N LYS A 327 8.31 -11.46 2.16
CA LYS A 327 7.32 -11.27 3.22
C LYS A 327 7.78 -10.38 4.38
N THR A 328 8.91 -9.71 4.26
CA THR A 328 9.33 -8.69 5.23
C THR A 328 8.35 -7.52 5.20
N LEU A 329 7.74 -7.23 6.34
CA LEU A 329 6.86 -6.09 6.55
C LEU A 329 7.67 -4.95 7.17
N PHE A 330 7.53 -3.72 6.65
CA PHE A 330 8.31 -2.58 7.13
C PHE A 330 7.50 -1.29 7.22
N MET A 331 8.01 -0.33 8.04
CA MET A 331 7.48 1.03 8.15
C MET A 331 8.61 2.04 8.10
N VAL A 332 8.43 3.09 7.30
CA VAL A 332 9.33 4.25 7.22
C VAL A 332 8.56 5.55 7.32
N GLN A 333 9.21 6.59 7.84
CA GLN A 333 8.63 7.92 8.08
C GLN A 333 9.30 8.98 7.20
N ASP A 334 8.63 10.10 6.97
CA ASP A 334 9.24 11.29 6.36
C ASP A 334 10.31 11.93 7.25
N SER A 335 11.06 12.89 6.68
CA SER A 335 12.19 13.58 7.36
C SER A 335 11.79 14.40 8.59
N LYS A 336 10.51 14.69 8.79
CA LYS A 336 9.98 15.48 9.91
C LYS A 336 9.09 14.66 10.84
N LYS A 337 8.71 13.44 10.43
CA LYS A 337 7.72 12.58 11.11
C LYS A 337 6.39 13.32 11.33
N LEU A 338 5.82 13.85 10.26
CA LEU A 338 4.56 14.60 10.32
C LEU A 338 3.33 13.69 10.32
N ARG A 339 3.49 12.41 9.94
CA ARG A 339 2.41 11.43 9.99
C ARG A 339 2.69 10.38 11.07
N PRO A 340 1.65 9.94 11.79
CA PRO A 340 1.82 8.98 12.89
C PRO A 340 2.15 7.57 12.36
N GLY A 341 2.77 6.79 13.22
CA GLY A 341 3.04 5.37 12.98
C GLY A 341 3.55 4.71 14.23
N ILE A 342 3.02 3.53 14.53
CA ILE A 342 3.37 2.72 15.68
C ILE A 342 3.51 1.26 15.28
N VAL A 343 4.42 0.58 15.94
CA VAL A 343 4.67 -0.86 15.81
C VAL A 343 4.44 -1.51 17.16
N GLY A 344 3.87 -2.70 17.17
CA GLY A 344 3.72 -3.49 18.38
C GLY A 344 3.32 -4.92 18.06
N GLY A 345 3.30 -5.76 19.08
CA GLY A 345 2.97 -7.16 18.90
C GLY A 345 3.35 -8.03 20.07
N LYS A 346 3.50 -9.30 19.77
CA LYS A 346 3.95 -10.36 20.66
C LYS A 346 4.65 -11.43 19.83
N PRO A 347 5.39 -12.36 20.44
CA PRO A 347 6.02 -13.46 19.71
C PRO A 347 5.03 -14.17 18.76
N GLY A 348 5.38 -14.22 17.48
CA GLY A 348 4.57 -14.84 16.44
C GLY A 348 3.50 -13.96 15.80
N MET A 349 3.35 -12.69 16.23
CA MET A 349 2.39 -11.75 15.63
C MET A 349 2.82 -10.30 15.87
N PHE A 350 3.04 -9.53 14.81
CA PHE A 350 3.41 -8.12 14.87
C PHE A 350 2.50 -7.30 13.96
N ALA A 351 2.19 -6.08 14.38
CA ALA A 351 1.36 -5.16 13.63
C ALA A 351 1.98 -3.76 13.56
N PHE A 352 1.63 -3.06 12.47
CA PHE A 352 1.98 -1.69 12.17
C PHE A 352 0.66 -0.93 11.99
N SER A 353 0.52 0.20 12.66
CA SER A 353 -0.70 1.01 12.60
C SER A 353 -0.35 2.49 12.52
N SER A 354 -1.21 3.29 11.88
CA SER A 354 -1.10 4.74 11.98
C SER A 354 -1.49 5.25 13.37
N GLU A 355 -2.34 4.52 14.10
CA GLU A 355 -2.85 4.93 15.41
C GLU A 355 -2.79 3.79 16.44
N MET A 356 -2.68 4.15 17.72
CA MET A 356 -2.60 3.19 18.82
C MET A 356 -3.89 2.35 18.95
N CYS A 357 -5.06 2.94 18.78
CA CYS A 357 -6.33 2.22 18.91
C CYS A 357 -6.46 1.07 17.91
N GLY A 358 -5.95 1.22 16.67
CA GLY A 358 -5.92 0.14 15.69
C GLY A 358 -5.00 -1.02 16.11
N LEU A 359 -3.86 -0.69 16.73
CA LEU A 359 -2.96 -1.69 17.29
C LEU A 359 -3.58 -2.41 18.50
N GLU A 360 -4.28 -1.67 19.37
CA GLU A 360 -4.98 -2.20 20.55
C GLU A 360 -6.09 -3.16 20.18
N GLU A 361 -6.88 -2.81 19.18
CA GLU A 361 -7.97 -3.66 18.67
C GLU A 361 -7.41 -4.97 18.09
N ALA A 362 -6.38 -4.88 17.26
CA ALA A 362 -5.86 -6.04 16.55
C ALA A 362 -5.04 -6.98 17.43
N VAL A 363 -4.24 -6.42 18.35
CA VAL A 363 -3.33 -7.19 19.23
C VAL A 363 -3.51 -6.76 20.68
N PRO A 364 -4.67 -7.05 21.31
CA PRO A 364 -4.94 -6.63 22.70
C PRO A 364 -3.96 -7.23 23.72
N SER A 365 -3.37 -8.38 23.39
CA SER A 365 -2.38 -9.09 24.25
C SER A 365 -0.93 -8.78 23.87
N ARG A 366 -0.67 -7.62 23.23
CA ARG A 366 0.68 -7.19 22.86
C ARG A 366 1.57 -6.96 24.10
N GLU A 367 2.86 -7.10 23.90
CA GLU A 367 3.87 -6.92 24.94
C GLU A 367 4.58 -5.57 24.77
N LYS A 368 4.71 -4.80 25.84
CA LYS A 368 5.29 -3.44 25.81
C LYS A 368 6.72 -3.36 25.29
N ASN A 369 7.52 -4.41 25.45
CA ASN A 369 8.89 -4.49 24.94
C ASN A 369 8.97 -4.50 23.41
N TYR A 370 7.89 -4.82 22.72
CA TYR A 370 7.76 -4.78 21.24
C TYR A 370 7.04 -3.53 20.74
N GLU A 371 6.59 -2.65 21.66
CA GLU A 371 5.82 -1.47 21.29
C GLU A 371 6.72 -0.24 21.17
N PHE A 372 6.80 0.36 19.99
CA PHE A 372 7.54 1.58 19.76
C PHE A 372 7.01 2.38 18.56
N GLN A 373 7.32 3.66 18.55
CA GLN A 373 7.05 4.53 17.42
C GLN A 373 8.35 4.74 16.63
N PRO A 374 8.43 4.31 15.36
CA PRO A 374 9.57 4.64 14.52
C PRO A 374 9.75 6.15 14.40
N MET A 375 10.98 6.63 14.56
CA MET A 375 11.31 8.03 14.41
C MET A 375 11.68 8.37 12.97
N LYS A 376 11.86 9.64 12.65
CA LYS A 376 12.13 10.13 11.29
C LYS A 376 13.30 9.46 10.56
N TYR A 377 14.29 8.94 11.29
CA TYR A 377 15.45 8.26 10.74
C TYR A 377 15.32 6.73 10.75
N ASP A 378 14.26 6.20 11.34
CA ASP A 378 14.14 4.77 11.56
C ASP A 378 13.48 4.06 10.37
N VAL A 379 13.89 2.82 10.18
CA VAL A 379 13.15 1.77 9.51
C VAL A 379 12.76 0.75 10.57
N ALA A 380 11.47 0.57 10.80
CA ALA A 380 10.97 -0.56 11.57
C ALA A 380 10.62 -1.70 10.62
N TYR A 381 11.00 -2.91 10.91
CA TYR A 381 10.68 -4.06 10.07
C TYR A 381 10.51 -5.34 10.86
N VAL A 382 9.74 -6.27 10.31
CA VAL A 382 9.58 -7.62 10.83
C VAL A 382 10.18 -8.58 9.82
N ASP A 383 11.24 -9.27 10.25
CA ASP A 383 11.81 -10.40 9.53
C ASP A 383 10.80 -11.56 9.56
N ALA A 384 10.21 -11.88 8.41
CA ALA A 384 9.18 -12.90 8.31
C ALA A 384 9.69 -14.31 8.67
N SER A 385 10.97 -14.58 8.42
CA SER A 385 11.56 -15.90 8.70
C SER A 385 11.73 -16.15 10.20
N ARG A 386 12.06 -15.11 10.96
CA ARG A 386 12.30 -15.18 12.41
C ARG A 386 11.11 -14.74 13.23
N MET A 387 10.21 -13.96 12.65
CA MET A 387 9.13 -13.28 13.35
C MET A 387 9.66 -12.44 14.52
N GLU A 388 10.63 -11.60 14.20
CA GLU A 388 11.25 -10.64 15.11
C GLU A 388 11.03 -9.23 14.55
N VAL A 389 10.58 -8.32 15.42
CA VAL A 389 10.50 -6.90 15.09
C VAL A 389 11.84 -6.24 15.38
N LYS A 390 12.33 -5.48 14.42
CA LYS A 390 13.62 -4.78 14.51
C LYS A 390 13.46 -3.32 14.13
N ARG A 391 14.44 -2.53 14.56
CA ARG A 391 14.59 -1.13 14.17
C ARG A 391 16.02 -0.90 13.72
N TRP A 392 16.17 -0.28 12.58
CA TRP A 392 17.42 0.24 12.05
C TRP A 392 17.31 1.76 11.91
N SER A 393 18.42 2.49 12.10
CA SER A 393 18.46 3.94 11.96
C SER A 393 19.38 4.37 10.83
N GLN A 394 18.98 5.42 10.09
CA GLN A 394 19.83 6.05 9.07
C GLN A 394 21.18 6.55 9.58
N TRP A 395 21.44 6.56 10.90
CA TRP A 395 22.73 6.88 11.48
C TRP A 395 23.67 5.66 11.63
N GLU A 396 23.15 4.48 11.41
CA GLU A 396 23.91 3.24 11.40
C GLU A 396 24.48 2.98 10.00
N SER A 397 25.54 2.18 9.91
CA SER A 397 26.04 1.70 8.62
C SER A 397 24.94 0.92 7.89
N SER A 398 24.98 0.96 6.55
CA SER A 398 24.05 0.19 5.71
C SER A 398 24.12 -1.29 6.11
N ALA A 399 22.94 -1.86 6.34
CA ALA A 399 22.80 -3.25 6.79
C ALA A 399 22.30 -4.16 5.67
N HIS A 400 22.05 -3.60 4.46
CA HIS A 400 21.46 -4.29 3.32
C HIS A 400 20.25 -5.13 3.74
N LEU A 401 19.27 -4.45 4.35
CA LEU A 401 18.05 -5.07 4.85
C LEU A 401 17.19 -5.56 3.67
N HIS A 402 17.07 -6.86 3.53
CA HIS A 402 16.25 -7.57 2.54
C HIS A 402 15.13 -8.29 3.24
#